data_73fa98973a659da71150376abd9f53bc
#
_entry.id   73fa98973a659da71150376abd9f53bc
#
_cell.length_a   1.000
_cell.length_b   1.000
_cell.length_c   1.000
_cell.angle_alpha   90.00
_cell.angle_beta   90.00
_cell.angle_gamma   90.00
#
_symmetry.space_group_name_H-M   'P 1'
#
loop_
_entity.id
_entity.type
_entity.pdbx_description
1 polymer ?
#
loop_
_entity_poly.entity_id
_entity_poly.type
_entity_poly.pdbx_seq_one_letter_code
_entity_poly.pdbx_strand_id
1 'polypeptide(L)'
;MISVDAFDLKILTALQDDGRLTNQELADLAGLSASQCSRRRMRLEEENVISGYHADLSSEALGFGVIAFIQVGLATHSPDNSKRFRALVNRIDEIQEAYSLTGDADYVLKAVLRDLKGLSNLVNDVLMPHQSVAHVRSSIVLDRLKESAKLPLKEIKPG
;
A
#
# COMPACT_ATOMS: atom_id res chain seq x y z
N MET A 1 16.61 -15.05 -2.34
CA MET A 1 15.14 -15.24 -2.45
C MET A 1 14.76 -16.20 -1.34
N ILE A 2 13.76 -15.85 -0.52
CA ILE A 2 13.32 -16.68 0.61
C ILE A 2 12.61 -17.91 0.03
N SER A 3 12.93 -19.10 0.54
CA SER A 3 12.26 -20.33 0.12
C SER A 3 10.91 -20.45 0.84
N VAL A 4 9.83 -20.48 0.08
CA VAL A 4 8.45 -20.63 0.57
C VAL A 4 7.91 -21.94 0.01
N ASP A 5 7.56 -22.88 0.89
CA ASP A 5 7.02 -24.18 0.50
C ASP A 5 5.49 -24.16 0.30
N ALA A 6 4.92 -25.29 -0.10
CA ALA A 6 3.47 -25.40 -0.35
C ALA A 6 2.62 -25.16 0.91
N PHE A 7 3.12 -25.50 2.10
CA PHE A 7 2.42 -25.24 3.36
C PHE A 7 2.48 -23.76 3.73
N ASP A 8 3.62 -23.09 3.51
CA ASP A 8 3.75 -21.67 3.70
C ASP A 8 2.79 -20.88 2.78
N LEU A 9 2.67 -21.30 1.51
CA LEU A 9 1.72 -20.69 0.58
C LEU A 9 0.26 -20.83 1.02
N LYS A 10 -0.11 -21.99 1.61
CA LYS A 10 -1.45 -22.16 2.19
C LYS A 10 -1.70 -21.23 3.38
N ILE A 11 -0.71 -21.10 4.30
CA ILE A 11 -0.78 -20.20 5.45
C ILE A 11 -0.90 -18.74 4.96
N LEU A 12 -0.05 -18.34 4.04
CA LEU A 12 -0.06 -16.97 3.49
C LEU A 12 -1.38 -16.65 2.77
N THR A 13 -1.93 -17.61 2.01
CA THR A 13 -3.23 -17.44 1.34
C THR A 13 -4.35 -17.25 2.35
N ALA A 14 -4.39 -18.07 3.39
CA ALA A 14 -5.40 -17.97 4.44
C ALA A 14 -5.28 -16.63 5.20
N LEU A 15 -4.07 -16.21 5.54
CA LEU A 15 -3.82 -14.93 6.22
C LEU A 15 -4.10 -13.69 5.35
N GLN A 16 -3.99 -13.78 4.04
CA GLN A 16 -4.45 -12.71 3.13
C GLN A 16 -5.99 -12.60 3.11
N ASP A 17 -6.71 -13.68 3.41
CA ASP A 17 -8.16 -13.68 3.48
C ASP A 17 -8.66 -13.20 4.85
N ASP A 18 -8.07 -13.69 5.93
CA ASP A 18 -8.33 -13.21 7.30
C ASP A 18 -7.04 -13.25 8.15
N GLY A 19 -6.48 -12.07 8.38
CA GLY A 19 -5.27 -11.89 9.20
C GLY A 19 -5.47 -12.22 10.70
N ARG A 20 -6.71 -12.45 11.15
CA ARG A 20 -7.03 -12.77 12.56
C ARG A 20 -7.04 -14.27 12.86
N LEU A 21 -6.84 -15.12 11.84
CA LEU A 21 -6.84 -16.57 12.02
C LEU A 21 -5.85 -17.01 13.11
N THR A 22 -6.34 -17.84 14.01
CA THR A 22 -5.53 -18.50 15.04
C THR A 22 -4.65 -19.59 14.43
N ASN A 23 -3.61 -20.01 15.14
CA ASN A 23 -2.77 -21.10 14.67
C ASN A 23 -3.52 -22.43 14.56
N GLN A 24 -4.61 -22.63 15.32
CA GLN A 24 -5.46 -23.81 15.20
C GLN A 24 -6.26 -23.79 13.89
N GLU A 25 -6.88 -22.65 13.56
CA GLU A 25 -7.62 -22.49 12.29
C GLU A 25 -6.69 -22.63 11.08
N LEU A 26 -5.48 -22.06 11.17
CA LEU A 26 -4.46 -22.25 10.14
C LEU A 26 -4.02 -23.71 9.99
N ALA A 27 -3.94 -24.44 11.09
CA ALA A 27 -3.60 -25.86 11.10
C ALA A 27 -4.64 -26.70 10.32
N ASP A 28 -5.91 -26.44 10.56
CA ASP A 28 -7.02 -27.10 9.88
C ASP A 28 -7.03 -26.81 8.37
N LEU A 29 -6.74 -25.57 7.98
CA LEU A 29 -6.67 -25.14 6.57
C LEU A 29 -5.43 -25.67 5.84
N ALA A 30 -4.28 -25.68 6.51
CA ALA A 30 -3.01 -26.08 5.91
C ALA A 30 -2.78 -27.60 5.91
N GLY A 31 -3.46 -28.34 6.79
CA GLY A 31 -3.20 -29.77 7.05
C GLY A 31 -1.94 -30.00 7.89
N LEU A 32 -1.73 -29.18 8.91
CA LEU A 32 -0.58 -29.18 9.82
C LEU A 32 -1.06 -29.24 11.28
N SER A 33 -0.12 -29.31 12.23
CA SER A 33 -0.43 -29.04 13.64
C SER A 33 -0.37 -27.55 13.96
N ALA A 34 -1.07 -27.10 15.02
CA ALA A 34 -1.05 -25.70 15.45
C ALA A 34 0.37 -25.21 15.80
N SER A 35 1.21 -26.09 16.38
CA SER A 35 2.61 -25.79 16.68
C SER A 35 3.47 -25.62 15.43
N GLN A 36 3.21 -26.41 14.38
CA GLN A 36 3.88 -26.24 13.10
C GLN A 36 3.46 -24.94 12.42
N CYS A 37 2.16 -24.60 12.44
CA CYS A 37 1.67 -23.32 11.92
C CYS A 37 2.26 -22.13 12.66
N SER A 38 2.31 -22.18 13.99
CA SER A 38 2.92 -21.14 14.82
C SER A 38 4.39 -20.90 14.44
N ARG A 39 5.18 -21.96 14.35
CA ARG A 39 6.61 -21.84 13.98
C ARG A 39 6.80 -21.29 12.56
N ARG A 40 5.99 -21.73 11.59
CA ARG A 40 6.06 -21.25 10.22
C ARG A 40 5.66 -19.78 10.12
N ARG A 41 4.57 -19.38 10.79
CA ARG A 41 4.11 -17.99 10.86
C ARG A 41 5.19 -17.08 11.44
N MET A 42 5.78 -17.45 12.58
CA MET A 42 6.89 -16.69 13.19
C MET A 42 8.06 -16.54 12.22
N ARG A 43 8.49 -17.60 11.55
CA ARG A 43 9.55 -17.53 10.54
C ARG A 43 9.20 -16.56 9.40
N LEU A 44 7.98 -16.63 8.86
CA LEU A 44 7.53 -15.76 7.78
C LEU A 44 7.46 -14.27 8.21
N GLU A 45 7.17 -14.02 9.48
CA GLU A 45 7.21 -12.69 10.10
C GLU A 45 8.67 -12.21 10.27
N GLU A 46 9.55 -13.03 10.83
CA GLU A 46 10.98 -12.72 11.03
C GLU A 46 11.70 -12.45 9.70
N GLU A 47 11.37 -13.22 8.67
CA GLU A 47 11.92 -13.06 7.32
C GLU A 47 11.24 -11.94 6.51
N ASN A 48 10.31 -11.17 7.13
CA ASN A 48 9.54 -10.09 6.50
C ASN A 48 8.75 -10.52 5.23
N VAL A 49 8.38 -11.81 5.11
CA VAL A 49 7.39 -12.26 4.12
C VAL A 49 6.00 -11.78 4.51
N ILE A 50 5.71 -11.81 5.83
CA ILE A 50 4.56 -11.13 6.43
C ILE A 50 5.08 -9.84 7.04
N SER A 51 4.75 -8.71 6.42
CA SER A 51 5.19 -7.38 6.85
C SER A 51 4.33 -6.80 7.98
N GLY A 52 3.14 -7.36 8.22
CA GLY A 52 2.23 -6.89 9.27
C GLY A 52 0.80 -7.35 9.07
N TYR A 53 -0.03 -7.00 10.03
CA TYR A 53 -1.48 -7.26 10.04
C TYR A 53 -2.19 -5.93 10.25
N HIS A 54 -3.09 -5.57 9.36
CA HIS A 54 -3.77 -4.30 9.39
C HIS A 54 -5.28 -4.48 9.30
N ALA A 55 -6.03 -3.61 9.98
CA ALA A 55 -7.47 -3.52 9.77
C ALA A 55 -7.75 -2.82 8.44
N ASP A 56 -8.63 -3.37 7.65
CA ASP A 56 -9.19 -2.69 6.48
C ASP A 56 -10.36 -1.81 6.93
N LEU A 57 -10.24 -0.50 6.70
CA LEU A 57 -11.19 0.49 7.18
C LEU A 57 -12.00 1.05 6.00
N SER A 58 -13.31 1.12 6.16
CA SER A 58 -14.18 1.80 5.20
C SER A 58 -13.92 3.30 5.21
N SER A 59 -13.24 3.81 4.18
CA SER A 59 -13.01 5.23 4.00
C SER A 59 -14.32 6.01 3.93
N GLU A 60 -15.33 5.49 3.25
CA GLU A 60 -16.64 6.10 3.12
C GLU A 60 -17.36 6.20 4.48
N ALA A 61 -17.38 5.12 5.28
CA ALA A 61 -17.99 5.11 6.61
C ALA A 61 -17.31 6.11 7.57
N LEU A 62 -16.03 6.41 7.34
CA LEU A 62 -15.25 7.38 8.11
C LEU A 62 -15.30 8.80 7.53
N GLY A 63 -16.07 9.02 6.45
CA GLY A 63 -16.27 10.33 5.85
C GLY A 63 -15.16 10.78 4.91
N PHE A 64 -14.37 9.83 4.38
CA PHE A 64 -13.39 10.09 3.32
C PHE A 64 -14.01 9.74 1.96
N GLY A 65 -14.70 10.70 1.36
CA GLY A 65 -15.49 10.50 0.14
C GLY A 65 -14.73 10.76 -1.17
N VAL A 66 -13.48 11.25 -1.12
CA VAL A 66 -12.69 11.58 -2.30
C VAL A 66 -11.39 10.81 -2.32
N ILE A 67 -11.20 10.05 -3.39
CA ILE A 67 -9.90 9.43 -3.72
C ILE A 67 -9.37 10.10 -4.97
N ALA A 68 -8.13 10.54 -4.95
CA ALA A 68 -7.47 11.14 -6.09
C ALA A 68 -6.10 10.54 -6.36
N PHE A 69 -5.78 10.36 -7.64
CA PHE A 69 -4.42 10.10 -8.08
C PHE A 69 -3.81 11.41 -8.55
N ILE A 70 -2.68 11.78 -7.96
CA ILE A 70 -2.01 13.05 -8.19
C ILE A 70 -0.66 12.78 -8.83
N GLN A 71 -0.51 13.13 -10.09
CA GLN A 71 0.75 13.08 -10.82
C GLN A 71 1.55 14.34 -10.53
N VAL A 72 2.82 14.19 -10.22
CA VAL A 72 3.73 15.29 -9.88
C VAL A 72 4.97 15.21 -10.76
N GLY A 73 5.29 16.33 -11.40
CA GLY A 73 6.56 16.54 -12.07
C GLY A 73 7.48 17.43 -11.21
N LEU A 74 8.75 17.05 -11.10
CA LEU A 74 9.74 17.82 -10.35
C LEU A 74 10.29 18.99 -11.16
N ALA A 75 10.59 20.08 -10.46
CA ALA A 75 11.24 21.25 -11.07
C ALA A 75 12.67 20.96 -11.55
N THR A 76 13.36 20.03 -10.87
CA THR A 76 14.73 19.62 -11.20
C THR A 76 14.94 18.17 -10.81
N HIS A 77 15.55 17.40 -11.70
CA HIS A 77 15.93 16.00 -11.46
C HIS A 77 17.29 15.94 -10.73
N SER A 78 17.30 16.27 -9.44
CA SER A 78 18.47 16.14 -8.58
C SER A 78 18.17 15.28 -7.36
N PRO A 79 19.18 14.58 -6.79
CA PRO A 79 18.98 13.77 -5.59
C PRO A 79 18.42 14.57 -4.41
N ASP A 80 18.84 15.82 -4.26
CA ASP A 80 18.37 16.69 -3.17
C ASP A 80 16.93 17.13 -3.38
N ASN A 81 16.51 17.38 -4.61
CA ASN A 81 15.14 17.72 -4.92
C ASN A 81 14.20 16.55 -4.65
N SER A 82 14.59 15.34 -5.05
CA SER A 82 13.87 14.10 -4.76
C SER A 82 13.76 13.82 -3.25
N LYS A 83 14.83 14.07 -2.48
CA LYS A 83 14.81 13.94 -1.01
C LYS A 83 13.83 14.91 -0.36
N ARG A 84 13.83 16.18 -0.79
CA ARG A 84 12.91 17.19 -0.26
C ARG A 84 11.45 16.85 -0.57
N PHE A 85 11.17 16.40 -1.78
CA PHE A 85 9.83 15.97 -2.17
C PHE A 85 9.38 14.74 -1.36
N ARG A 86 10.23 13.73 -1.19
CA ARG A 86 9.94 12.57 -0.35
C ARG A 86 9.68 12.96 1.11
N ALA A 87 10.45 13.90 1.65
CA ALA A 87 10.23 14.41 3.01
C ALA A 87 8.89 15.16 3.14
N LEU A 88 8.46 15.88 2.11
CA LEU A 88 7.14 16.50 2.07
C LEU A 88 6.04 15.44 2.11
N VAL A 89 6.06 14.48 1.18
CA VAL A 89 5.03 13.45 1.04
C VAL A 89 4.86 12.64 2.32
N ASN A 90 5.96 12.28 2.99
CA ASN A 90 5.92 11.51 4.24
C ASN A 90 5.29 12.25 5.44
N ARG A 91 5.00 13.53 5.33
CA ARG A 91 4.36 14.34 6.39
C ARG A 91 2.88 14.59 6.14
N ILE A 92 2.35 14.10 5.03
CA ILE A 92 0.97 14.37 4.60
C ILE A 92 0.18 13.09 4.79
N ASP A 93 -0.64 13.05 5.82
CA ASP A 93 -1.42 11.85 6.20
C ASP A 93 -2.49 11.48 5.16
N GLU A 94 -2.97 12.46 4.39
CA GLU A 94 -3.93 12.24 3.32
C GLU A 94 -3.32 11.44 2.15
N ILE A 95 -2.00 11.43 2.01
CA ILE A 95 -1.30 10.64 1.00
C ILE A 95 -1.05 9.24 1.55
N GLN A 96 -1.82 8.27 1.08
CA GLN A 96 -1.68 6.87 1.48
C GLN A 96 -0.53 6.15 0.78
N GLU A 97 -0.31 6.47 -0.50
CA GLU A 97 0.67 5.80 -1.34
C GLU A 97 1.38 6.81 -2.24
N ALA A 98 2.67 6.60 -2.46
CA ALA A 98 3.48 7.42 -3.34
C ALA A 98 4.49 6.56 -4.10
N TYR A 99 4.52 6.69 -5.42
CA TYR A 99 5.38 5.91 -6.29
C TYR A 99 6.18 6.82 -7.21
N SER A 100 7.46 6.48 -7.42
CA SER A 100 8.25 7.04 -8.50
C SER A 100 7.90 6.30 -9.79
N LEU A 101 7.75 7.04 -10.87
CA LEU A 101 7.34 6.49 -12.16
C LEU A 101 8.45 6.62 -13.19
N THR A 102 8.36 5.78 -14.23
CA THR A 102 9.00 5.99 -15.52
C THR A 102 7.97 6.63 -16.46
N GLY A 103 8.33 7.67 -17.20
CA GLY A 103 7.45 8.34 -18.15
C GLY A 103 7.29 9.84 -17.87
N ASP A 104 6.14 10.40 -18.24
CA ASP A 104 5.92 11.86 -18.25
C ASP A 104 5.83 12.49 -16.86
N ALA A 105 5.38 11.76 -15.87
CA ALA A 105 5.34 12.21 -14.49
C ALA A 105 6.44 11.52 -13.68
N ASP A 106 7.06 12.25 -12.75
CA ASP A 106 8.09 11.68 -11.87
C ASP A 106 7.49 10.83 -10.73
N TYR A 107 6.33 11.26 -10.23
CA TYR A 107 5.64 10.59 -9.13
C TYR A 107 4.15 10.52 -9.36
N VAL A 108 3.52 9.48 -8.79
CA VAL A 108 2.08 9.41 -8.57
C VAL A 108 1.82 9.21 -7.08
N LEU A 109 0.86 9.97 -6.57
CA LEU A 109 0.39 9.91 -5.20
C LEU A 109 -1.06 9.44 -5.21
N LYS A 110 -1.43 8.55 -4.28
CA LYS A 110 -2.82 8.23 -4.00
C LYS A 110 -3.21 8.97 -2.73
N ALA A 111 -4.13 9.90 -2.86
CA ALA A 111 -4.65 10.69 -1.74
C ALA A 111 -6.09 10.29 -1.42
N VAL A 112 -6.41 10.26 -0.12
CA VAL A 112 -7.76 9.99 0.39
C VAL A 112 -8.18 11.18 1.25
N LEU A 113 -9.27 11.82 0.85
CA LEU A 113 -9.67 13.12 1.34
C LEU A 113 -11.19 13.12 1.68
N ARG A 114 -11.61 14.03 2.53
CA ARG A 114 -13.02 14.15 2.90
C ARG A 114 -13.86 14.69 1.76
N ASP A 115 -13.35 15.69 1.06
CA ASP A 115 -14.08 16.42 0.02
C ASP A 115 -13.15 17.03 -1.02
N LEU A 116 -13.74 17.67 -2.05
CA LEU A 116 -13.00 18.34 -3.11
C LEU A 116 -12.23 19.58 -2.62
N LYS A 117 -12.67 20.21 -1.53
CA LYS A 117 -11.96 21.34 -0.93
C LYS A 117 -10.65 20.86 -0.33
N GLY A 118 -10.64 19.69 0.34
CA GLY A 118 -9.42 19.05 0.82
C GLY A 118 -8.44 18.77 -0.32
N LEU A 119 -8.93 18.27 -1.46
CA LEU A 119 -8.08 18.07 -2.65
C LEU A 119 -7.50 19.40 -3.16
N SER A 120 -8.34 20.43 -3.25
CA SER A 120 -7.90 21.77 -3.68
C SER A 120 -6.80 22.31 -2.76
N ASN A 121 -6.99 22.22 -1.46
CA ASN A 121 -5.99 22.66 -0.47
C ASN A 121 -4.68 21.87 -0.60
N LEU A 122 -4.76 20.52 -0.69
CA LEU A 122 -3.57 19.70 -0.87
C LEU A 122 -2.78 20.07 -2.11
N VAL A 123 -3.46 20.30 -3.24
CA VAL A 123 -2.80 20.66 -4.51
C VAL A 123 -2.27 22.09 -4.48
N ASN A 124 -3.10 23.07 -4.14
CA ASN A 124 -2.78 24.50 -4.31
C ASN A 124 -1.98 25.09 -3.16
N ASP A 125 -2.19 24.60 -1.93
CA ASP A 125 -1.56 25.21 -0.74
C ASP A 125 -0.36 24.39 -0.24
N VAL A 126 -0.24 23.12 -0.64
CA VAL A 126 0.82 22.23 -0.16
C VAL A 126 1.75 21.79 -1.29
N LEU A 127 1.23 21.16 -2.35
CA LEU A 127 2.07 20.59 -3.40
C LEU A 127 2.62 21.64 -4.35
N MET A 128 1.77 22.49 -4.95
CA MET A 128 2.19 23.48 -5.93
C MET A 128 3.17 24.53 -5.41
N PRO A 129 3.07 25.04 -4.16
CA PRO A 129 4.03 26.01 -3.65
C PRO A 129 5.38 25.40 -3.28
N HIS A 130 5.48 24.07 -3.22
CA HIS A 130 6.73 23.44 -2.82
C HIS A 130 7.79 23.55 -3.91
N GLN A 131 8.98 24.05 -3.55
CA GLN A 131 10.09 24.34 -4.47
C GLN A 131 10.55 23.16 -5.35
N SER A 132 10.23 21.93 -4.94
CA SER A 132 10.57 20.72 -5.71
C SER A 132 9.58 20.42 -6.81
N VAL A 133 8.39 21.04 -6.81
CA VAL A 133 7.27 20.70 -7.70
C VAL A 133 7.23 21.70 -8.87
N ALA A 134 7.18 21.18 -10.09
CA ALA A 134 7.01 22.00 -11.30
C ALA A 134 5.56 22.04 -11.74
N HIS A 135 4.90 20.89 -11.74
CA HIS A 135 3.50 20.77 -12.14
C HIS A 135 2.81 19.61 -11.43
N VAL A 136 1.50 19.74 -11.31
CA VAL A 136 0.62 18.75 -10.68
C VAL A 136 -0.57 18.50 -11.61
N ARG A 137 -0.95 17.24 -11.77
CA ARG A 137 -2.17 16.83 -12.45
C ARG A 137 -2.92 15.86 -11.54
N SER A 138 -4.14 16.21 -11.13
CA SER A 138 -4.99 15.35 -10.31
C SER A 138 -6.10 14.71 -11.13
N SER A 139 -6.40 13.43 -10.82
CA SER A 139 -7.52 12.68 -11.35
C SER A 139 -8.33 12.13 -10.19
N ILE A 140 -9.62 12.44 -10.15
CA ILE A 140 -10.53 11.99 -9.11
C ILE A 140 -11.08 10.63 -9.52
N VAL A 141 -11.08 9.68 -8.59
CA VAL A 141 -11.68 8.36 -8.79
C VAL A 141 -13.21 8.50 -8.77
N LEU A 142 -13.85 8.14 -9.86
CA LEU A 142 -15.30 8.15 -9.98
C LEU A 142 -15.92 6.86 -9.45
N ASP A 143 -15.27 5.73 -9.73
CA ASP A 143 -15.72 4.41 -9.32
C ASP A 143 -14.51 3.50 -9.08
N ARG A 144 -14.61 2.59 -8.10
CA ARG A 144 -13.58 1.60 -7.76
C ARG A 144 -14.00 0.25 -8.32
N LEU A 145 -13.51 -0.10 -9.50
CA LEU A 145 -13.88 -1.32 -10.20
C LEU A 145 -13.34 -2.60 -9.53
N LYS A 146 -12.24 -2.50 -8.80
CA LYS A 146 -11.61 -3.60 -8.07
C LYS A 146 -10.82 -3.08 -6.89
N GLU A 147 -10.99 -3.73 -5.77
CA GLU A 147 -10.19 -3.50 -4.58
C GLU A 147 -9.60 -4.84 -4.11
N SER A 148 -8.30 -4.96 -4.12
CA SER A 148 -7.61 -6.13 -3.58
C SER A 148 -6.16 -5.79 -3.29
N ALA A 149 -5.76 -5.94 -2.03
CA ALA A 149 -4.37 -5.90 -1.62
C ALA A 149 -3.68 -7.27 -1.69
N LYS A 150 -4.41 -8.33 -2.12
CA LYS A 150 -3.91 -9.71 -2.11
C LYS A 150 -2.93 -9.94 -3.26
N LEU A 151 -1.77 -10.48 -2.94
CA LEU A 151 -0.80 -10.95 -3.93
C LEU A 151 -1.29 -12.24 -4.62
N PRO A 152 -1.03 -12.44 -5.91
CA PRO A 152 -1.41 -13.63 -6.67
C PRO A 152 -0.49 -14.82 -6.34
N LEU A 153 -0.60 -15.36 -5.13
CA LEU A 153 0.29 -16.43 -4.63
C LEU A 153 0.24 -17.72 -5.45
N LYS A 154 -0.82 -17.93 -6.23
CA LYS A 154 -0.94 -19.10 -7.13
C LYS A 154 0.15 -19.16 -8.21
N GLU A 155 0.79 -18.04 -8.50
CA GLU A 155 1.88 -17.94 -9.49
C GLU A 155 3.24 -18.30 -8.90
N ILE A 156 3.34 -18.41 -7.56
CA ILE A 156 4.58 -18.77 -6.87
C ILE A 156 4.75 -20.28 -6.92
N LYS A 157 5.84 -20.75 -7.54
CA LYS A 157 6.21 -22.15 -7.48
C LYS A 157 6.83 -22.44 -6.09
N PRO A 158 6.33 -23.45 -5.36
CA PRO A 158 6.95 -23.86 -4.11
C PRO A 158 8.42 -24.24 -4.35
N GLY A 159 9.32 -23.73 -3.51
CA GLY A 159 10.74 -24.08 -3.52
C GLY A 159 10.99 -25.41 -2.80
#